data_39f89eb101844c618f02dda4d0125743
#
_entry.id   39f89eb101844c618f02dda4d0125743
#
_cell.length_a   1.000
_cell.length_b   1.000
_cell.length_c   1.000
_cell.angle_alpha   90.00
_cell.angle_beta   90.00
_cell.angle_gamma   90.00
#
_symmetry.space_group_name_H-M   'P 1'
#
loop_
_entity.id
_entity.type
_entity.pdbx_description
1 polymer ?
#
loop_
_entity_poly.entity_id
_entity_poly.type
_entity_poly.pdbx_seq_one_letter_code
_entity_poly.pdbx_strand_id
1 'polypeptide(L)'
;MKLVLSPAKSLNFETPLPTEKFTESQFLKQSERLNKLLKTKSANNLSKLMSISDALGQLNYDRNQAWKLPFTKDNARPAVYAFNGDVYKGLDAYTIPENKLETLQNTVRILSGLYGVLKPTDLVQPYRLEMGTKLKVGANKNLYEFWKKDITKGLNEELEDDELFLNLASNEYFKAIDTKTLKVPVITANFKEFKNGKYKIISFYAKAARGMMARYAIDMDAKTIDDLKGFNYDGYSFSEPMSQGNDLVFIR
;
A
#
# COMPACT_ATOMS: atom_id res chain seq x y z
N MET A 1 -9.64 -1.58 -13.80
CA MET A 1 -9.35 -2.30 -12.55
C MET A 1 -8.59 -1.40 -11.58
N LYS A 2 -8.91 -1.48 -10.29
CA LYS A 2 -8.10 -0.90 -9.21
C LYS A 2 -7.56 -2.01 -8.30
N LEU A 3 -6.37 -1.82 -7.75
CA LEU A 3 -5.82 -2.71 -6.75
C LEU A 3 -5.20 -1.93 -5.59
N VAL A 4 -5.19 -2.54 -4.41
CA VAL A 4 -4.60 -1.93 -3.21
C VAL A 4 -3.40 -2.72 -2.71
N LEU A 5 -2.32 -2.01 -2.37
CA LEU A 5 -1.09 -2.52 -1.75
C LEU A 5 -0.91 -1.96 -0.33
N SER A 6 -0.19 -2.71 0.51
CA SER A 6 0.36 -2.15 1.76
C SER A 6 1.62 -1.32 1.47
N PRO A 7 1.94 -0.32 2.31
CA PRO A 7 3.21 0.39 2.23
C PRO A 7 4.36 -0.49 2.72
N ALA A 8 5.57 0.05 2.72
CA ALA A 8 6.73 -0.55 3.36
C ALA A 8 7.22 0.26 4.56
N LYS A 9 7.85 -0.42 5.53
CA LYS A 9 8.49 0.22 6.68
C LYS A 9 9.82 0.88 6.31
N SER A 10 10.55 0.27 5.37
CA SER A 10 11.77 0.82 4.79
C SER A 10 11.45 1.74 3.63
N LEU A 11 12.25 2.77 3.47
CA LEU A 11 12.08 3.78 2.43
C LEU A 11 13.40 3.95 1.65
N ASN A 12 13.26 4.29 0.38
CA ASN A 12 14.35 4.63 -0.53
C ASN A 12 14.17 6.08 -1.01
N PHE A 13 15.11 6.94 -0.66
CA PHE A 13 15.15 8.35 -1.07
C PHE A 13 16.42 8.70 -1.84
N GLU A 14 17.22 7.68 -2.21
CA GLU A 14 18.55 7.85 -2.81
C GLU A 14 18.60 7.48 -4.28
N THR A 15 17.97 6.35 -4.68
CA THR A 15 18.01 5.87 -6.06
C THR A 15 17.45 6.89 -7.04
N PRO A 16 18.11 7.23 -8.16
CA PRO A 16 17.58 8.15 -9.17
C PRO A 16 16.17 7.76 -9.63
N LEU A 17 15.28 8.73 -9.78
CA LEU A 17 13.92 8.49 -10.24
C LEU A 17 13.90 8.23 -11.75
N PRO A 18 13.11 7.26 -12.24
CA PRO A 18 12.97 6.99 -13.67
C PRO A 18 12.00 7.97 -14.37
N THR A 19 11.34 8.86 -13.62
CA THR A 19 10.36 9.82 -14.15
C THR A 19 10.35 11.11 -13.36
N GLU A 20 10.01 12.20 -14.03
CA GLU A 20 9.78 13.51 -13.43
C GLU A 20 8.31 13.72 -13.01
N LYS A 21 7.42 12.76 -13.32
CA LYS A 21 5.98 12.88 -13.03
C LYS A 21 5.70 12.68 -11.54
N PHE A 22 4.89 13.55 -10.97
CA PHE A 22 4.38 13.43 -9.60
C PHE A 22 3.00 14.03 -9.47
N THR A 23 2.29 13.62 -8.42
CA THR A 23 0.97 14.13 -8.03
C THR A 23 0.97 14.46 -6.54
N GLU A 24 -0.05 15.16 -6.10
CA GLU A 24 -0.25 15.52 -4.71
C GLU A 24 -1.25 14.57 -4.06
N SER A 25 -0.96 14.12 -2.83
CA SER A 25 -1.85 13.23 -2.10
C SER A 25 -3.20 13.89 -1.78
N GLN A 26 -4.29 13.18 -2.02
CA GLN A 26 -5.66 13.64 -1.77
C GLN A 26 -5.90 14.05 -0.31
N PHE A 27 -5.23 13.42 0.64
CA PHE A 27 -5.50 13.57 2.08
C PHE A 27 -4.40 14.33 2.84
N LEU A 28 -3.71 15.28 2.19
CA LEU A 28 -2.63 16.06 2.85
C LEU A 28 -3.09 16.82 4.10
N LYS A 29 -4.33 17.32 4.14
CA LYS A 29 -4.86 18.00 5.34
C LYS A 29 -4.99 17.04 6.53
N GLN A 30 -5.44 15.82 6.29
CA GLN A 30 -5.51 14.76 7.30
C GLN A 30 -4.10 14.31 7.73
N SER A 31 -3.19 14.17 6.77
CA SER A 31 -1.78 13.84 7.01
C SER A 31 -1.08 14.89 7.88
N GLU A 32 -1.31 16.17 7.60
CA GLU A 32 -0.80 17.28 8.42
C GLU A 32 -1.34 17.22 9.86
N ARG A 33 -2.65 16.93 10.02
CA ARG A 33 -3.25 16.75 11.35
C ARG A 33 -2.62 15.62 12.14
N LEU A 34 -2.36 14.47 11.48
CA LEU A 34 -1.66 13.35 12.10
C LEU A 34 -0.20 13.69 12.43
N ASN A 35 0.51 14.35 11.52
CA ASN A 35 1.88 14.74 11.74
C ASN A 35 1.99 15.78 12.89
N LYS A 36 1.11 16.76 12.97
CA LYS A 36 1.05 17.70 14.11
C LYS A 36 0.93 16.94 15.45
N LEU A 37 0.13 15.88 15.50
CA LEU A 37 0.01 15.05 16.70
C LEU A 37 1.29 14.22 16.97
N LEU A 38 1.94 13.69 15.93
CA LEU A 38 3.21 12.95 16.08
C LEU A 38 4.35 13.87 16.52
N LYS A 39 4.40 15.11 16.06
CA LYS A 39 5.39 16.13 16.47
C LYS A 39 5.37 16.42 17.98
N THR A 40 4.22 16.27 18.65
CA THR A 40 4.13 16.49 20.10
C THR A 40 4.74 15.36 20.94
N LYS A 41 5.14 14.24 20.32
CA LYS A 41 5.66 13.06 21.02
C LYS A 41 7.16 13.08 21.04
N SER A 42 7.77 12.76 22.19
CA SER A 42 9.21 12.50 22.28
C SER A 42 9.60 11.22 21.52
N ALA A 43 10.88 11.06 21.19
CA ALA A 43 11.42 9.84 20.59
C ALA A 43 11.05 8.57 21.39
N ASN A 44 11.20 8.60 22.71
CA ASN A 44 10.82 7.49 23.59
C ASN A 44 9.31 7.17 23.52
N ASN A 45 8.45 8.20 23.45
CA ASN A 45 7.02 8.00 23.31
C ASN A 45 6.67 7.39 21.94
N LEU A 46 7.38 7.75 20.86
CA LEU A 46 7.25 7.13 19.55
C LEU A 46 7.73 5.67 19.56
N SER A 47 8.86 5.36 20.25
CA SER A 47 9.33 3.99 20.42
C SER A 47 8.28 3.11 21.07
N LYS A 48 7.67 3.57 22.17
CA LYS A 48 6.59 2.85 22.87
C LYS A 48 5.33 2.73 22.01
N LEU A 49 4.89 3.83 21.39
CA LEU A 49 3.66 3.86 20.56
C LEU A 49 3.71 2.88 19.38
N MET A 50 4.87 2.79 18.72
CA MET A 50 5.04 1.97 17.52
C MET A 50 5.74 0.63 17.79
N SER A 51 6.09 0.35 19.05
CA SER A 51 6.83 -0.86 19.48
C SER A 51 8.12 -1.05 18.66
N ILE A 52 8.96 -0.02 18.60
CA ILE A 52 10.22 0.03 17.85
C ILE A 52 11.38 0.36 18.78
N SER A 53 12.62 0.11 18.31
CA SER A 53 13.83 0.45 19.05
C SER A 53 13.97 1.96 19.28
N ASP A 54 14.75 2.36 20.28
CA ASP A 54 15.00 3.77 20.58
C ASP A 54 15.66 4.50 19.41
N ALA A 55 16.57 3.85 18.68
CA ALA A 55 17.19 4.40 17.49
C ALA A 55 16.14 4.69 16.40
N LEU A 56 15.18 3.78 16.18
CA LEU A 56 14.07 4.01 15.25
C LEU A 56 13.09 5.06 15.79
N GLY A 57 12.91 5.14 17.09
CA GLY A 57 12.13 6.19 17.75
C GLY A 57 12.71 7.57 17.49
N GLN A 58 14.03 7.72 17.67
CA GLN A 58 14.74 8.98 17.38
C GLN A 58 14.66 9.34 15.89
N LEU A 59 14.95 8.39 15.00
CA LEU A 59 14.83 8.62 13.55
C LEU A 59 13.44 9.12 13.14
N ASN A 60 12.38 8.54 13.69
CA ASN A 60 11.02 8.94 13.34
C ASN A 60 10.58 10.23 14.05
N TYR A 61 11.15 10.54 15.21
CA TYR A 61 11.03 11.87 15.80
C TYR A 61 11.59 12.94 14.85
N ASP A 62 12.80 12.76 14.36
CA ASP A 62 13.46 13.70 13.45
C ASP A 62 12.69 13.84 12.14
N ARG A 63 12.23 12.73 11.57
CA ARG A 63 11.35 12.72 10.38
C ARG A 63 10.07 13.52 10.59
N ASN A 64 9.40 13.29 11.72
CA ASN A 64 8.17 14.03 12.04
C ASN A 64 8.44 15.53 12.18
N GLN A 65 9.55 15.94 12.84
CA GLN A 65 9.90 17.35 12.97
C GLN A 65 10.23 17.99 11.61
N ALA A 66 10.93 17.28 10.73
CA ALA A 66 11.30 17.74 9.39
C ALA A 66 10.11 17.82 8.42
N TRP A 67 9.07 17.03 8.63
CA TRP A 67 7.90 16.97 7.76
C TRP A 67 7.22 18.35 7.64
N LYS A 68 7.05 18.85 6.42
CA LYS A 68 6.50 20.18 6.16
C LYS A 68 5.82 20.27 4.79
N LEU A 69 4.86 21.15 4.64
CA LEU A 69 4.25 21.55 3.38
C LEU A 69 4.94 22.85 2.86
N PRO A 70 4.91 23.10 1.54
CA PRO A 70 4.41 22.21 0.49
C PRO A 70 5.37 21.05 0.19
N PHE A 71 4.87 19.98 -0.40
CA PHE A 71 5.72 18.91 -0.95
C PHE A 71 6.30 19.36 -2.28
N THR A 72 7.59 19.11 -2.45
CA THR A 72 8.37 19.42 -3.66
C THR A 72 9.27 18.22 -4.00
N LYS A 73 9.85 18.22 -5.20
CA LYS A 73 10.82 17.18 -5.59
C LYS A 73 12.06 17.14 -4.69
N ASP A 74 12.39 18.25 -4.01
CA ASP A 74 13.57 18.35 -3.13
C ASP A 74 13.31 17.74 -1.75
N ASN A 75 12.05 17.73 -1.28
CA ASN A 75 11.71 17.28 0.07
C ASN A 75 10.80 16.05 0.14
N ALA A 76 10.33 15.57 -1.01
CA ALA A 76 9.41 14.45 -1.11
C ALA A 76 9.71 13.60 -2.35
N ARG A 77 9.16 12.38 -2.38
CA ARG A 77 9.39 11.40 -3.42
C ARG A 77 8.09 10.71 -3.80
N PRO A 78 7.85 10.33 -5.08
CA PRO A 78 6.66 9.57 -5.44
C PRO A 78 6.59 8.25 -4.67
N ALA A 79 5.42 7.94 -4.13
CA ALA A 79 5.21 6.86 -3.17
C ALA A 79 5.71 5.50 -3.66
N VAL A 80 5.45 5.14 -4.92
CA VAL A 80 5.85 3.85 -5.48
C VAL A 80 7.37 3.66 -5.52
N TYR A 81 8.13 4.74 -5.63
CA TYR A 81 9.60 4.74 -5.63
C TYR A 81 10.20 4.98 -4.24
N ALA A 82 9.39 5.54 -3.33
CA ALA A 82 9.80 5.78 -1.94
C ALA A 82 9.72 4.52 -1.09
N PHE A 83 8.69 3.69 -1.26
CA PHE A 83 8.57 2.47 -0.48
C PHE A 83 9.54 1.39 -0.93
N ASN A 84 10.25 0.78 0.04
CA ASN A 84 11.24 -0.27 -0.20
C ASN A 84 10.97 -1.45 0.74
N GLY A 85 10.50 -2.56 0.17
CA GLY A 85 10.16 -3.81 0.87
C GLY A 85 9.75 -4.89 -0.11
N ASP A 86 9.43 -6.08 0.39
CA ASP A 86 9.20 -7.26 -0.45
C ASP A 86 8.09 -7.05 -1.51
N VAL A 87 7.02 -6.33 -1.15
CA VAL A 87 5.96 -5.96 -2.11
C VAL A 87 6.53 -5.13 -3.26
N TYR A 88 7.37 -4.13 -2.94
CA TYR A 88 7.93 -3.20 -3.93
C TYR A 88 9.08 -3.82 -4.74
N LYS A 89 9.79 -4.80 -4.16
CA LYS A 89 10.72 -5.64 -4.94
C LYS A 89 9.98 -6.50 -5.96
N GLY A 90 8.82 -7.06 -5.58
CA GLY A 90 7.98 -7.82 -6.49
C GLY A 90 7.32 -6.95 -7.57
N LEU A 91 6.90 -5.73 -7.24
CA LEU A 91 6.35 -4.77 -8.20
C LEU A 91 7.42 -4.24 -9.15
N ASP A 92 8.64 -4.03 -8.64
CA ASP A 92 9.79 -3.51 -9.39
C ASP A 92 9.46 -2.27 -10.24
N ALA A 93 8.94 -1.24 -9.57
CA ALA A 93 8.42 -0.04 -10.24
C ALA A 93 9.49 0.71 -11.06
N TYR A 94 10.77 0.56 -10.72
CA TYR A 94 11.87 1.20 -11.45
C TYR A 94 12.07 0.65 -12.87
N THR A 95 11.60 -0.57 -13.16
CA THR A 95 11.68 -1.22 -14.48
C THR A 95 10.37 -1.14 -15.27
N ILE A 96 9.34 -0.49 -14.73
CA ILE A 96 8.09 -0.26 -15.47
C ILE A 96 8.36 0.74 -16.61
N PRO A 97 8.12 0.38 -17.87
CA PRO A 97 8.38 1.26 -18.99
C PRO A 97 7.48 2.50 -18.98
N GLU A 98 7.96 3.60 -19.54
CA GLU A 98 7.28 4.90 -19.48
C GLU A 98 5.84 4.85 -20.03
N ASN A 99 5.60 4.08 -21.09
CA ASN A 99 4.27 3.90 -21.68
C ASN A 99 3.28 3.14 -20.77
N LYS A 100 3.75 2.52 -19.67
CA LYS A 100 2.92 1.84 -18.66
C LYS A 100 2.75 2.66 -17.37
N LEU A 101 3.37 3.84 -17.26
CA LEU A 101 3.24 4.68 -16.07
C LEU A 101 1.81 5.18 -15.84
N GLU A 102 1.06 5.40 -16.90
CA GLU A 102 -0.35 5.78 -16.79
C GLU A 102 -1.20 4.59 -16.30
N THR A 103 -0.95 3.39 -16.80
CA THR A 103 -1.59 2.16 -16.31
C THR A 103 -1.28 1.96 -14.81
N LEU A 104 0.00 2.09 -14.41
CA LEU A 104 0.40 2.04 -13.00
C LEU A 104 -0.39 3.06 -12.16
N GLN A 105 -0.41 4.33 -12.58
CA GLN A 105 -1.05 5.45 -11.87
C GLN A 105 -2.56 5.25 -11.73
N ASN A 106 -3.21 4.71 -12.76
CA ASN A 106 -4.65 4.49 -12.77
C ASN A 106 -5.08 3.21 -12.04
N THR A 107 -4.21 2.20 -11.95
CA THR A 107 -4.53 0.87 -11.38
C THR A 107 -4.17 0.75 -9.91
N VAL A 108 -2.98 1.20 -9.49
CA VAL A 108 -2.46 0.93 -8.15
C VAL A 108 -2.87 2.00 -7.14
N ARG A 109 -3.25 1.56 -5.94
CA ARG A 109 -3.43 2.40 -4.75
C ARG A 109 -2.61 1.83 -3.61
N ILE A 110 -1.94 2.70 -2.83
CA ILE A 110 -1.09 2.31 -1.71
C ILE A 110 -1.73 2.81 -0.43
N LEU A 111 -2.11 1.90 0.45
CA LEU A 111 -2.65 2.26 1.76
C LEU A 111 -1.53 2.79 2.67
N SER A 112 -1.84 3.74 3.54
CA SER A 112 -0.85 4.38 4.40
C SER A 112 -1.46 4.83 5.72
N GLY A 113 -0.77 4.58 6.84
CA GLY A 113 -1.20 5.07 8.14
C GLY A 113 -1.14 6.59 8.27
N LEU A 114 -0.22 7.26 7.55
CA LEU A 114 -0.09 8.71 7.57
C LEU A 114 -0.89 9.40 6.45
N TYR A 115 -0.92 8.82 5.26
CA TYR A 115 -1.49 9.45 4.07
C TYR A 115 -2.85 8.89 3.64
N GLY A 116 -3.38 7.88 4.36
CA GLY A 116 -4.65 7.23 4.02
C GLY A 116 -4.52 6.30 2.81
N VAL A 117 -4.79 6.80 1.62
CA VAL A 117 -4.55 6.13 0.35
C VAL A 117 -3.80 7.06 -0.60
N LEU A 118 -2.83 6.48 -1.32
CA LEU A 118 -1.93 7.17 -2.24
C LEU A 118 -2.06 6.58 -3.64
N LYS A 119 -1.93 7.42 -4.65
CA LYS A 119 -1.57 7.02 -6.01
C LYS A 119 -0.06 6.76 -6.12
N PRO A 120 0.41 5.99 -7.08
CA PRO A 120 1.84 5.67 -7.22
C PRO A 120 2.77 6.89 -7.26
N THR A 121 2.37 7.95 -7.95
CA THR A 121 3.18 9.16 -8.11
C THR A 121 2.91 10.25 -7.06
N ASP A 122 2.02 10.00 -6.10
CA ASP A 122 1.79 10.95 -5.00
C ASP A 122 3.07 11.15 -4.19
N LEU A 123 3.44 12.40 -3.96
CA LEU A 123 4.61 12.75 -3.17
C LEU A 123 4.41 12.37 -1.70
N VAL A 124 5.43 11.73 -1.13
CA VAL A 124 5.51 11.41 0.31
C VAL A 124 6.85 11.88 0.87
N GLN A 125 6.86 12.34 2.11
CA GLN A 125 8.08 12.56 2.87
C GLN A 125 8.37 11.35 3.76
N PRO A 126 9.63 11.16 4.22
CA PRO A 126 9.98 10.04 5.09
C PRO A 126 9.13 10.00 6.36
N TYR A 127 8.54 8.87 6.65
CA TYR A 127 7.70 8.66 7.82
C TYR A 127 7.68 7.19 8.26
N ARG A 128 7.17 6.95 9.45
CA ARG A 128 6.70 5.62 9.88
C ARG A 128 5.44 5.80 10.73
N LEU A 129 4.34 5.29 10.25
CA LEU A 129 3.09 5.15 10.97
C LEU A 129 2.31 3.98 10.39
N GLU A 130 2.28 2.85 11.11
CA GLU A 130 1.56 1.65 10.68
C GLU A 130 0.06 1.83 10.97
N MET A 131 -0.81 1.28 10.13
CA MET A 131 -2.26 1.44 10.27
C MET A 131 -2.79 0.85 11.58
N GLY A 132 -2.14 -0.22 12.09
CA GLY A 132 -2.45 -0.85 13.37
C GLY A 132 -1.99 -0.07 14.61
N THR A 133 -1.27 1.05 14.45
CA THR A 133 -0.78 1.86 15.56
C THR A 133 -1.94 2.42 16.38
N LYS A 134 -1.90 2.23 17.71
CA LYS A 134 -2.93 2.68 18.66
C LYS A 134 -2.82 4.19 18.92
N LEU A 135 -2.95 4.98 17.86
CA LEU A 135 -2.90 6.43 17.92
C LEU A 135 -4.32 7.01 17.99
N LYS A 136 -4.67 7.62 19.12
CA LYS A 136 -5.93 8.36 19.26
C LYS A 136 -5.83 9.71 18.54
N VAL A 137 -6.84 10.03 17.71
CA VAL A 137 -6.87 11.27 16.90
C VAL A 137 -8.20 12.00 17.12
N GLY A 138 -8.19 12.95 18.02
CA GLY A 138 -9.42 13.63 18.45
C GLY A 138 -10.41 12.65 19.08
N ALA A 139 -11.62 12.51 18.53
CA ALA A 139 -12.63 11.57 18.98
C ALA A 139 -12.38 10.11 18.54
N ASN A 140 -11.55 9.91 17.50
CA ASN A 140 -11.25 8.59 16.96
C ASN A 140 -10.25 7.84 17.85
N LYS A 141 -10.58 6.59 18.23
CA LYS A 141 -9.77 5.76 19.14
C LYS A 141 -8.47 5.24 18.50
N ASN A 142 -8.44 5.14 17.18
CA ASN A 142 -7.32 4.60 16.39
C ASN A 142 -7.35 5.12 14.96
N LEU A 143 -6.35 4.71 14.15
CA LEU A 143 -6.24 5.12 12.75
C LEU A 143 -7.33 4.49 11.86
N TYR A 144 -7.87 3.32 12.20
CA TYR A 144 -8.97 2.72 11.44
C TYR A 144 -10.22 3.59 11.50
N GLU A 145 -10.61 4.04 12.71
CA GLU A 145 -11.75 4.96 12.87
C GLU A 145 -11.51 6.30 12.19
N PHE A 146 -10.26 6.80 12.23
CA PHE A 146 -9.88 8.05 11.60
C PHE A 146 -9.96 7.99 10.07
N TRP A 147 -9.50 6.89 9.46
CA TRP A 147 -9.33 6.78 8.02
C TRP A 147 -10.50 6.14 7.27
N LYS A 148 -11.27 5.27 7.93
CA LYS A 148 -12.22 4.36 7.27
C LYS A 148 -13.17 5.06 6.31
N LYS A 149 -13.74 6.19 6.74
CA LYS A 149 -14.68 6.96 5.92
C LYS A 149 -13.99 7.63 4.74
N ASP A 150 -12.87 8.30 4.99
CA ASP A 150 -12.16 9.08 3.96
C ASP A 150 -11.54 8.18 2.91
N ILE A 151 -10.86 7.08 3.30
CA ILE A 151 -10.29 6.12 2.37
C ILE A 151 -11.37 5.49 1.49
N THR A 152 -12.46 5.00 2.10
CA THR A 152 -13.52 4.32 1.34
C THR A 152 -14.22 5.27 0.38
N LYS A 153 -14.48 6.51 0.83
CA LYS A 153 -15.04 7.55 -0.03
C LYS A 153 -14.12 7.86 -1.21
N GLY A 154 -12.82 8.10 -0.94
CA GLY A 154 -11.85 8.39 -2.00
C GLY A 154 -11.72 7.25 -3.02
N LEU A 155 -11.74 5.99 -2.57
CA LEU A 155 -11.76 4.84 -3.47
C LEU A 155 -13.04 4.78 -4.31
N ASN A 156 -14.21 5.03 -3.70
CA ASN A 156 -15.50 5.02 -4.41
C ASN A 156 -15.61 6.13 -5.46
N GLU A 157 -14.99 7.29 -5.23
CA GLU A 157 -14.94 8.39 -6.20
C GLU A 157 -14.13 8.04 -7.46
N GLU A 158 -13.20 7.11 -7.34
CA GLU A 158 -12.32 6.68 -8.43
C GLU A 158 -12.77 5.38 -9.12
N LEU A 159 -13.65 4.61 -8.48
CA LEU A 159 -14.15 3.34 -9.00
C LEU A 159 -15.28 3.59 -10.00
N GLU A 160 -15.20 2.93 -11.16
CA GLU A 160 -16.32 2.81 -12.09
C GLU A 160 -17.28 1.71 -11.63
N ASP A 161 -18.53 1.73 -12.16
CA ASP A 161 -19.48 0.64 -11.93
C ASP A 161 -18.94 -0.66 -12.56
N ASP A 162 -19.06 -1.78 -11.86
CA ASP A 162 -18.55 -3.09 -12.28
C ASP A 162 -17.02 -3.18 -12.45
N GLU A 163 -16.26 -2.17 -11.98
CA GLU A 163 -14.81 -2.22 -12.00
C GLU A 163 -14.25 -3.29 -11.04
N LEU A 164 -13.29 -4.09 -11.49
CA LEU A 164 -12.60 -5.06 -10.64
C LEU A 164 -11.78 -4.34 -9.56
N PHE A 165 -11.99 -4.69 -8.28
CA PHE A 165 -11.21 -4.19 -7.15
C PHE A 165 -10.44 -5.33 -6.47
N LEU A 166 -9.12 -5.35 -6.65
CA LEU A 166 -8.24 -6.41 -6.19
C LEU A 166 -7.53 -6.03 -4.89
N ASN A 167 -7.73 -6.82 -3.84
CA ASN A 167 -7.01 -6.69 -2.58
C ASN A 167 -5.69 -7.47 -2.63
N LEU A 168 -4.57 -6.74 -2.63
CA LEU A 168 -3.21 -7.23 -2.45
C LEU A 168 -2.58 -6.67 -1.16
N ALA A 169 -3.33 -5.95 -0.35
CA ALA A 169 -2.88 -5.44 0.93
C ALA A 169 -2.92 -6.51 2.02
N SER A 170 -2.17 -6.29 3.09
CA SER A 170 -2.29 -7.12 4.29
C SER A 170 -3.60 -6.80 5.03
N ASN A 171 -4.07 -7.75 5.84
CA ASN A 171 -5.26 -7.56 6.68
C ASN A 171 -5.15 -6.33 7.58
N GLU A 172 -3.95 -5.99 8.05
CA GLU A 172 -3.72 -4.79 8.85
C GLU A 172 -4.15 -3.53 8.09
N TYR A 173 -3.71 -3.37 6.84
CA TYR A 173 -4.02 -2.17 6.06
C TYR A 173 -5.42 -2.25 5.44
N PHE A 174 -5.84 -3.40 4.96
CA PHE A 174 -7.12 -3.56 4.28
C PHE A 174 -8.33 -3.28 5.20
N LYS A 175 -8.21 -3.52 6.51
CA LYS A 175 -9.23 -3.16 7.52
C LYS A 175 -9.56 -1.67 7.58
N ALA A 176 -8.72 -0.81 7.01
CA ALA A 176 -9.01 0.62 6.91
C ALA A 176 -10.06 0.97 5.84
N ILE A 177 -10.44 0.00 5.00
CA ILE A 177 -11.51 0.13 3.99
C ILE A 177 -12.81 -0.45 4.55
N ASP A 178 -13.92 0.28 4.39
CA ASP A 178 -15.25 -0.25 4.69
C ASP A 178 -15.82 -1.02 3.49
N THR A 179 -15.59 -2.32 3.47
CA THR A 179 -16.05 -3.18 2.37
C THR A 179 -17.57 -3.25 2.22
N LYS A 180 -18.32 -2.84 3.26
CA LYS A 180 -19.81 -2.81 3.20
C LYS A 180 -20.33 -1.63 2.39
N THR A 181 -19.56 -0.57 2.30
CA THR A 181 -19.90 0.67 1.57
C THR A 181 -19.04 0.90 0.34
N LEU A 182 -18.13 -0.05 0.04
CA LEU A 182 -17.35 -0.02 -1.20
C LEU A 182 -18.28 -0.28 -2.38
N LYS A 183 -18.11 0.50 -3.46
CA LYS A 183 -18.99 0.53 -4.65
C LYS A 183 -19.04 -0.81 -5.41
N VAL A 184 -17.93 -1.57 -5.35
CA VAL A 184 -17.76 -2.83 -6.08
C VAL A 184 -17.31 -3.95 -5.14
N PRO A 185 -17.57 -5.23 -5.48
CA PRO A 185 -17.09 -6.36 -4.69
C PRO A 185 -15.57 -6.44 -4.70
N VAL A 186 -15.02 -6.94 -3.60
CA VAL A 186 -13.57 -7.13 -3.43
C VAL A 186 -13.17 -8.52 -3.89
N ILE A 187 -12.16 -8.59 -4.75
CA ILE A 187 -11.45 -9.83 -5.07
C ILE A 187 -10.18 -9.87 -4.24
N THR A 188 -9.88 -10.99 -3.59
CA THR A 188 -8.66 -11.17 -2.79
C THR A 188 -7.76 -12.23 -3.42
N ALA A 189 -6.48 -11.91 -3.64
CA ALA A 189 -5.48 -12.87 -4.08
C ALA A 189 -4.66 -13.40 -2.90
N ASN A 190 -4.65 -14.71 -2.73
CA ASN A 190 -3.92 -15.45 -1.70
C ASN A 190 -2.81 -16.27 -2.33
N PHE A 191 -1.59 -16.17 -1.82
CA PHE A 191 -0.40 -16.85 -2.33
C PHE A 191 0.09 -17.88 -1.32
N LYS A 192 0.17 -19.15 -1.73
CA LYS A 192 0.54 -20.28 -0.87
C LYS A 192 1.71 -21.05 -1.43
N GLU A 193 2.61 -21.43 -0.53
CA GLU A 193 3.78 -22.26 -0.80
C GLU A 193 3.53 -23.70 -0.36
N PHE A 194 3.98 -24.69 -1.16
CA PHE A 194 4.00 -26.08 -0.72
C PHE A 194 5.16 -26.31 0.25
N LYS A 195 4.85 -26.59 1.49
CA LYS A 195 5.85 -26.86 2.52
C LYS A 195 5.36 -27.87 3.55
N ASN A 196 6.15 -28.91 3.80
CA ASN A 196 5.84 -29.97 4.76
C ASN A 196 4.48 -30.65 4.44
N GLY A 197 4.28 -31.05 3.18
CA GLY A 197 3.12 -31.81 2.73
C GLY A 197 1.81 -31.00 2.59
N LYS A 198 1.85 -29.66 2.73
CA LYS A 198 0.65 -28.82 2.60
C LYS A 198 0.95 -27.42 2.07
N TYR A 199 -0.05 -26.83 1.42
CA TYR A 199 -0.02 -25.44 1.00
C TYR A 199 -0.32 -24.51 2.16
N LYS A 200 0.55 -23.51 2.39
CA LYS A 200 0.40 -22.49 3.44
C LYS A 200 0.93 -21.14 3.02
N ILE A 201 0.38 -20.09 3.60
CA ILE A 201 0.88 -18.73 3.39
C ILE A 201 2.20 -18.58 4.17
N ILE A 202 3.29 -18.25 3.45
CA ILE A 202 4.56 -17.85 4.04
C ILE A 202 4.71 -16.35 3.83
N SER A 203 4.73 -15.59 4.93
CA SER A 203 4.61 -14.12 4.92
C SER A 203 5.58 -13.41 3.97
N PHE A 204 6.84 -13.83 3.93
CA PHE A 204 7.86 -13.26 3.06
C PHE A 204 7.51 -13.46 1.57
N TYR A 205 7.23 -14.70 1.16
CA TYR A 205 6.88 -15.02 -0.23
C TYR A 205 5.55 -14.37 -0.64
N ALA A 206 4.54 -14.40 0.23
CA ALA A 206 3.25 -13.78 -0.05
C ALA A 206 3.35 -12.26 -0.26
N LYS A 207 4.27 -11.57 0.42
CA LYS A 207 4.51 -10.14 0.20
C LYS A 207 5.10 -9.89 -1.19
N ALA A 208 6.14 -10.64 -1.57
CA ALA A 208 6.74 -10.52 -2.90
C ALA A 208 5.72 -10.84 -4.01
N ALA A 209 4.95 -11.94 -3.84
CA ALA A 209 3.91 -12.36 -4.77
C ALA A 209 2.81 -11.30 -4.98
N ARG A 210 2.41 -10.58 -3.95
CA ARG A 210 1.48 -9.44 -4.08
C ARG A 210 2.03 -8.32 -4.97
N GLY A 211 3.31 -8.02 -4.83
CA GLY A 211 4.00 -7.07 -5.70
C GLY A 211 4.07 -7.57 -7.14
N MET A 212 4.44 -8.84 -7.32
CA MET A 212 4.50 -9.49 -8.65
C MET A 212 3.12 -9.55 -9.32
N MET A 213 2.04 -9.80 -8.57
CA MET A 213 0.67 -9.76 -9.10
C MET A 213 0.29 -8.33 -9.54
N ALA A 214 0.68 -7.31 -8.78
CA ALA A 214 0.47 -5.92 -9.20
C ALA A 214 1.27 -5.59 -10.46
N ARG A 215 2.52 -6.06 -10.56
CA ARG A 215 3.34 -5.94 -11.77
C ARG A 215 2.70 -6.64 -12.96
N TYR A 216 2.30 -7.88 -12.81
CA TYR A 216 1.60 -8.66 -13.83
C TYR A 216 0.34 -7.94 -14.34
N ALA A 217 -0.47 -7.42 -13.42
CA ALA A 217 -1.68 -6.70 -13.79
C ALA A 217 -1.40 -5.45 -14.65
N ILE A 218 -0.25 -4.76 -14.41
CA ILE A 218 0.19 -3.61 -15.21
C ILE A 218 0.73 -4.06 -16.56
N ASP A 219 1.59 -5.09 -16.58
CA ASP A 219 2.24 -5.59 -17.80
C ASP A 219 1.18 -6.11 -18.80
N MET A 220 0.17 -6.80 -18.30
CA MET A 220 -0.89 -7.43 -19.09
C MET A 220 -2.11 -6.54 -19.33
N ASP A 221 -2.15 -5.31 -18.79
CA ASP A 221 -3.35 -4.46 -18.77
C ASP A 221 -4.61 -5.21 -18.28
N ALA A 222 -4.45 -6.04 -17.23
CA ALA A 222 -5.50 -6.92 -16.72
C ALA A 222 -6.74 -6.13 -16.28
N LYS A 223 -7.93 -6.61 -16.67
CA LYS A 223 -9.22 -5.97 -16.36
C LYS A 223 -10.24 -6.92 -15.77
N THR A 224 -10.04 -8.22 -15.95
CA THR A 224 -10.98 -9.27 -15.56
C THR A 224 -10.35 -10.26 -14.56
N ILE A 225 -11.20 -11.05 -13.90
CA ILE A 225 -10.72 -12.16 -13.05
C ILE A 225 -9.95 -13.18 -13.86
N ASP A 226 -10.37 -13.45 -15.10
CA ASP A 226 -9.70 -14.42 -15.96
C ASP A 226 -8.30 -13.95 -16.38
N ASP A 227 -8.11 -12.65 -16.59
CA ASP A 227 -6.77 -12.10 -16.79
C ASP A 227 -5.88 -12.38 -15.56
N LEU A 228 -6.40 -12.21 -14.33
CA LEU A 228 -5.66 -12.47 -13.11
C LEU A 228 -5.31 -13.96 -12.92
N LYS A 229 -6.20 -14.88 -13.33
CA LYS A 229 -5.92 -16.34 -13.28
C LYS A 229 -4.72 -16.74 -14.14
N GLY A 230 -4.36 -15.96 -15.15
CA GLY A 230 -3.15 -16.15 -15.96
C GLY A 230 -1.83 -15.83 -15.25
N PHE A 231 -1.85 -15.35 -14.02
CA PHE A 231 -0.64 -15.03 -13.26
C PHE A 231 0.29 -16.22 -13.08
N ASN A 232 1.55 -16.08 -13.54
CA ASN A 232 2.54 -17.14 -13.56
C ASN A 232 3.95 -16.68 -13.14
N TYR A 233 4.10 -15.48 -12.56
CA TYR A 233 5.41 -14.99 -12.13
C TYR A 233 5.96 -15.80 -10.97
N ASP A 234 7.27 -16.03 -10.99
CA ASP A 234 8.03 -16.77 -9.97
C ASP A 234 7.46 -18.17 -9.67
N GLY A 235 6.92 -18.84 -10.71
CA GLY A 235 6.41 -20.23 -10.62
C GLY A 235 5.03 -20.37 -9.95
N TYR A 236 4.35 -19.28 -9.64
CA TYR A 236 2.96 -19.35 -9.18
C TYR A 236 2.01 -19.75 -10.30
N SER A 237 0.96 -20.47 -9.94
CA SER A 237 -0.17 -20.78 -10.81
C SER A 237 -1.49 -20.68 -10.06
N PHE A 238 -2.55 -20.34 -10.76
CA PHE A 238 -3.90 -20.31 -10.21
C PHE A 238 -4.36 -21.73 -9.81
N SER A 239 -4.96 -21.84 -8.63
CA SER A 239 -5.52 -23.08 -8.11
C SER A 239 -7.04 -22.97 -7.97
N GLU A 240 -7.77 -23.47 -8.94
CA GLU A 240 -9.23 -23.47 -8.90
C GLU A 240 -9.78 -24.27 -7.70
N PRO A 241 -9.25 -25.48 -7.36
CA PRO A 241 -9.76 -26.25 -6.22
C PRO A 241 -9.57 -25.59 -4.86
N MET A 242 -8.61 -24.64 -4.75
CA MET A 242 -8.34 -23.92 -3.50
C MET A 242 -8.97 -22.53 -3.46
N SER A 243 -9.55 -22.07 -4.57
CA SER A 243 -10.23 -20.78 -4.70
C SER A 243 -11.72 -20.92 -4.38
N GLN A 244 -12.34 -19.87 -3.81
CA GLN A 244 -13.76 -19.88 -3.51
C GLN A 244 -14.35 -18.47 -3.67
N GLY A 245 -15.34 -18.31 -4.52
CA GLY A 245 -15.99 -17.03 -4.78
C GLY A 245 -14.97 -15.96 -5.20
N ASN A 246 -14.87 -14.91 -4.41
CA ASN A 246 -13.96 -13.78 -4.65
C ASN A 246 -12.55 -13.99 -4.08
N ASP A 247 -12.27 -15.13 -3.45
CA ASP A 247 -10.95 -15.49 -2.94
C ASP A 247 -10.20 -16.35 -3.95
N LEU A 248 -9.27 -15.75 -4.68
CA LEU A 248 -8.39 -16.42 -5.63
C LEU A 248 -7.15 -16.94 -4.91
N VAL A 249 -6.77 -18.17 -5.17
CA VAL A 249 -5.59 -18.80 -4.58
C VAL A 249 -4.59 -19.14 -5.68
N PHE A 250 -3.37 -18.69 -5.47
CA PHE A 250 -2.20 -19.00 -6.30
C PHE A 250 -1.22 -19.83 -5.48
N ILE A 251 -0.68 -20.86 -6.11
CA ILE A 251 0.19 -21.85 -5.45
C ILE A 251 1.52 -21.98 -6.16
N ARG A 252 2.55 -22.28 -5.39
CA ARG A 252 3.88 -22.61 -5.86
C ARG A 252 4.50 -23.70 -4.98
#